data_82fcf7a900753714ca2bf0583bef7062
#
_entry.id   82fcf7a900753714ca2bf0583bef7062
#
_cell.length_a   1.000
_cell.length_b   1.000
_cell.length_c   1.000
_cell.angle_alpha   90.00
_cell.angle_beta   90.00
_cell.angle_gamma   90.00
#
_symmetry.space_group_name_H-M   'P 1'
#
loop_
_entity.id
_entity.type
_entity.pdbx_description
1 polymer ?
#
loop_
_entity_poly.entity_id
_entity_poly.type
_entity_poly.pdbx_seq_one_letter_code
_entity_poly.pdbx_strand_id
1 'polypeptide(L)'
;MPTKRICSLCPDYDGSSLAAEGFFASIENKMLWVATAERRSMTSAELIMARAGIDKPDMGLTYHTGKRGIPVQKDVTVGTNYLYPEEQTTKNRVIDLVLRYFEDQHRQDLAVSMAELEDKLDEFIKFNGWPLLTHFGKVKGDDAREYAKQLLKE
;
A
#
# COMPACT_ATOMS: atom_id res chain seq x y z
N MET A 1 -2.79 -10.26 3.24
CA MET A 1 -2.00 -9.06 2.90
C MET A 1 -1.29 -8.55 4.14
N PRO A 2 0.02 -8.25 4.04
CA PRO A 2 0.79 -7.81 5.21
C PRO A 2 0.26 -6.54 5.88
N THR A 3 -0.20 -5.56 5.10
CA THR A 3 -0.76 -4.32 5.64
C THR A 3 -2.01 -4.59 6.48
N LYS A 4 -2.83 -5.57 6.11
CA LYS A 4 -4.00 -5.95 6.90
C LYS A 4 -3.64 -6.47 8.28
N ARG A 5 -2.49 -7.09 8.44
CA ARG A 5 -2.04 -7.56 9.76
C ARG A 5 -1.82 -6.39 10.70
N ILE A 6 -1.28 -5.28 10.19
CA ILE A 6 -1.14 -4.05 10.98
C ILE A 6 -2.53 -3.53 11.38
N CYS A 7 -3.43 -3.42 10.41
CA CYS A 7 -4.79 -2.93 10.66
C CYS A 7 -5.54 -3.77 11.68
N SER A 8 -5.36 -5.09 11.61
CA SER A 8 -6.06 -6.04 12.48
C SER A 8 -5.66 -5.93 13.96
N LEU A 9 -4.57 -5.23 14.27
CA LEU A 9 -4.17 -4.97 15.66
C LEU A 9 -5.10 -3.95 16.34
N CYS A 10 -5.87 -3.19 15.58
CA CYS A 10 -6.78 -2.18 16.13
C CYS A 10 -8.15 -2.81 16.45
N PRO A 11 -8.62 -2.73 17.72
CA PRO A 11 -9.91 -3.31 18.09
C PRO A 11 -11.10 -2.74 17.32
N ASP A 12 -11.01 -1.48 16.88
CA ASP A 12 -12.07 -0.82 16.13
C ASP A 12 -11.98 -1.02 14.61
N TYR A 13 -11.03 -1.85 14.14
CA TYR A 13 -10.91 -2.16 12.72
C TYR A 13 -11.96 -3.20 12.31
N ASP A 14 -12.97 -2.74 11.58
CA ASP A 14 -13.98 -3.59 10.96
C ASP A 14 -13.73 -3.55 9.45
N GLY A 15 -13.19 -4.63 8.90
CA GLY A 15 -12.77 -4.70 7.51
C GLY A 15 -13.86 -4.45 6.47
N SER A 16 -15.14 -4.37 6.89
CA SER A 16 -16.27 -4.12 6.00
C SER A 16 -16.75 -2.67 6.00
N SER A 17 -16.28 -1.84 6.92
CA SER A 17 -16.72 -0.44 7.02
C SER A 17 -15.95 0.48 6.09
N LEU A 18 -16.56 1.62 5.73
CA LEU A 18 -15.87 2.65 4.93
C LEU A 18 -14.69 3.24 5.69
N ALA A 19 -14.83 3.40 7.02
CA ALA A 19 -13.75 3.89 7.86
C ALA A 19 -12.54 2.94 7.81
N ALA A 20 -12.79 1.63 7.87
CA ALA A 20 -11.73 0.63 7.80
C ALA A 20 -11.07 0.59 6.42
N GLU A 21 -11.84 0.74 5.34
CA GLU A 21 -11.29 0.80 3.99
C GLU A 21 -10.35 2.01 3.82
N GLY A 22 -10.77 3.17 4.30
CA GLY A 22 -9.97 4.39 4.28
C GLY A 22 -8.70 4.26 5.12
N PHE A 23 -8.81 3.64 6.28
CA PHE A 23 -7.68 3.36 7.14
C PHE A 23 -6.66 2.44 6.46
N PHE A 24 -7.12 1.32 5.90
CA PHE A 24 -6.25 0.40 5.16
C PHE A 24 -5.54 1.13 4.01
N ALA A 25 -6.28 1.90 3.22
CA ALA A 25 -5.72 2.64 2.08
C ALA A 25 -4.65 3.63 2.53
N SER A 26 -4.89 4.33 3.63
CA SER A 26 -3.93 5.29 4.18
C SER A 26 -2.64 4.60 4.62
N ILE A 27 -2.75 3.50 5.37
CA ILE A 27 -1.58 2.75 5.83
C ILE A 27 -0.82 2.16 4.63
N GLU A 28 -1.53 1.55 3.68
CA GLU A 28 -0.91 0.99 2.47
C GLU A 28 -0.14 2.05 1.70
N ASN A 29 -0.72 3.22 1.49
CA ASN A 29 -0.06 4.32 0.77
C ASN A 29 1.16 4.84 1.51
N LYS A 30 1.13 4.89 2.84
CA LYS A 30 2.30 5.30 3.64
C LYS A 30 3.44 4.29 3.48
N MET A 31 3.12 3.00 3.43
CA MET A 31 4.13 1.96 3.19
C MET A 31 4.70 2.03 1.77
N LEU A 32 3.86 2.23 0.77
CA LEU A 32 4.29 2.39 -0.62
C LEU A 32 5.15 3.64 -0.81
N TRP A 33 4.82 4.73 -0.11
CA TRP A 33 5.58 5.97 -0.17
C TRP A 33 7.02 5.78 0.30
N VAL A 34 7.22 5.02 1.36
CA VAL A 34 8.56 4.66 1.84
C VAL A 34 9.25 3.70 0.88
N ALA A 35 8.54 2.69 0.40
CA ALA A 35 9.12 1.63 -0.44
C ALA A 35 9.64 2.14 -1.78
N THR A 36 9.02 3.18 -2.34
CA THR A 36 9.36 3.71 -3.65
C THR A 36 10.33 4.91 -3.60
N ALA A 37 10.76 5.30 -2.40
CA ALA A 37 11.51 6.54 -2.18
C ALA A 37 12.85 6.63 -2.92
N GLU A 38 13.53 5.50 -3.18
CA GLU A 38 14.82 5.53 -3.87
C GLU A 38 14.71 6.04 -5.31
N ARG A 39 13.57 5.82 -5.95
CA ARG A 39 13.29 6.39 -7.27
C ARG A 39 12.47 7.66 -7.12
N ARG A 40 11.21 7.50 -6.75
CA ARG A 40 10.29 8.60 -6.47
C ARG A 40 9.16 8.04 -5.61
N SER A 41 8.93 8.64 -4.45
CA SER A 41 7.84 8.23 -3.57
C SER A 41 6.50 8.34 -4.29
N MET A 42 5.72 7.26 -4.25
CA MET A 42 4.43 7.17 -4.93
C MET A 42 3.39 6.47 -4.07
N THR A 43 2.14 6.89 -4.22
CA THR A 43 0.98 6.18 -3.68
C THR A 43 0.58 5.05 -4.62
N SER A 44 -0.38 4.21 -4.20
CA SER A 44 -0.91 3.14 -5.05
C SER A 44 -1.42 3.69 -6.39
N ALA A 45 -2.22 4.77 -6.34
CA ALA A 45 -2.76 5.38 -7.57
C ALA A 45 -1.67 5.90 -8.49
N GLU A 46 -0.65 6.54 -7.93
CA GLU A 46 0.47 7.06 -8.70
C GLU A 46 1.30 5.94 -9.34
N LEU A 47 1.49 4.81 -8.63
CA LEU A 47 2.16 3.63 -9.18
C LEU A 47 1.42 3.08 -10.40
N ILE A 48 0.11 2.95 -10.30
CA ILE A 48 -0.72 2.47 -11.41
C ILE A 48 -0.55 3.40 -12.62
N MET A 49 -0.71 4.69 -12.42
CA MET A 49 -0.63 5.67 -13.52
C MET A 49 0.76 5.70 -14.15
N ALA A 50 1.81 5.56 -13.35
CA ALA A 50 3.18 5.65 -13.84
C ALA A 50 3.67 4.37 -14.54
N ARG A 51 3.19 3.21 -14.12
CA ARG A 51 3.79 1.93 -14.52
C ARG A 51 2.90 1.01 -15.35
N ALA A 52 1.58 1.18 -15.32
CA ALA A 52 0.70 0.39 -16.17
C ALA A 52 0.83 0.81 -17.63
N GLY A 53 0.83 -0.16 -18.55
CA GLY A 53 0.89 0.14 -19.97
C GLY A 53 0.67 -1.10 -20.82
N ILE A 54 -0.10 -0.96 -21.92
CA ILE A 54 -0.41 -2.07 -22.82
C ILE A 54 0.81 -2.54 -23.63
N ASP A 55 1.78 -1.67 -23.80
CA ASP A 55 3.02 -1.93 -24.51
C ASP A 55 4.12 -2.54 -23.63
N LYS A 56 3.82 -2.74 -22.36
CA LYS A 56 4.77 -3.30 -21.40
C LYS A 56 4.47 -4.79 -21.18
N PRO A 57 5.50 -5.62 -20.88
CA PRO A 57 5.27 -7.01 -20.49
C PRO A 57 4.31 -7.07 -19.29
N ASP A 58 3.30 -7.93 -19.36
CA ASP A 58 2.30 -8.12 -18.32
C ASP A 58 1.63 -6.80 -17.88
N MET A 59 1.47 -5.85 -18.81
CA MET A 59 0.88 -4.54 -18.57
C MET A 59 1.63 -3.68 -17.52
N GLY A 60 2.90 -3.98 -17.28
CA GLY A 60 3.72 -3.30 -16.29
C GLY A 60 3.70 -3.96 -14.92
N LEU A 61 2.92 -5.01 -14.74
CA LEU A 61 2.83 -5.74 -13.48
C LEU A 61 4.08 -6.57 -13.21
N THR A 62 4.51 -6.61 -11.96
CA THR A 62 5.54 -7.53 -11.49
C THR A 62 4.94 -8.78 -10.87
N TYR A 63 3.67 -8.72 -10.52
CA TYR A 63 2.90 -9.84 -9.98
C TYR A 63 1.48 -9.79 -10.53
N HIS A 64 0.97 -10.96 -10.94
CA HIS A 64 -0.44 -11.09 -11.32
C HIS A 64 -0.92 -12.52 -11.09
N THR A 65 -2.22 -12.68 -10.96
CA THR A 65 -2.87 -13.96 -10.65
C THR A 65 -3.59 -14.55 -11.85
N GLY A 66 -3.54 -13.88 -13.00
CA GLY A 66 -4.23 -14.34 -14.20
C GLY A 66 -3.69 -15.66 -14.72
N LYS A 67 -4.58 -16.51 -15.23
CA LYS A 67 -4.22 -17.79 -15.80
C LYS A 67 -3.44 -17.60 -17.10
N ARG A 68 -2.47 -18.49 -17.35
CA ARG A 68 -1.65 -18.49 -18.57
C ARG A 68 -0.86 -17.19 -18.78
N GLY A 69 -0.54 -16.51 -17.67
CA GLY A 69 0.23 -15.28 -17.72
C GLY A 69 -0.56 -14.06 -18.20
N ILE A 70 -1.90 -14.13 -18.22
CA ILE A 70 -2.74 -13.03 -18.66
C ILE A 70 -3.24 -12.26 -17.43
N PRO A 71 -2.89 -10.97 -17.28
CA PRO A 71 -3.38 -10.14 -16.16
C PRO A 71 -4.90 -10.02 -16.17
N VAL A 72 -5.49 -9.96 -14.99
CA VAL A 72 -6.94 -9.75 -14.81
C VAL A 72 -7.20 -8.44 -14.07
N GLN A 73 -8.46 -8.01 -14.07
CA GLN A 73 -8.85 -6.71 -13.51
C GLN A 73 -8.39 -6.52 -12.06
N LYS A 74 -8.51 -7.53 -11.22
CA LYS A 74 -8.10 -7.43 -9.80
C LYS A 74 -6.59 -7.23 -9.63
N ASP A 75 -5.79 -7.63 -10.62
CA ASP A 75 -4.34 -7.45 -10.58
C ASP A 75 -3.95 -6.02 -10.97
N VAL A 76 -4.55 -5.49 -12.03
CA VAL A 76 -4.15 -4.19 -12.60
C VAL A 76 -4.60 -3.00 -11.75
N THR A 77 -5.54 -3.20 -10.84
CA THR A 77 -6.09 -2.15 -9.99
C THR A 77 -5.43 -2.03 -8.62
N VAL A 78 -4.36 -2.78 -8.36
CA VAL A 78 -3.64 -2.78 -7.09
C VAL A 78 -2.21 -2.30 -7.31
N GLY A 79 -1.88 -1.13 -6.74
CA GLY A 79 -0.58 -0.47 -6.95
C GLY A 79 0.62 -1.32 -6.53
N THR A 80 0.51 -2.08 -5.45
CA THR A 80 1.57 -2.97 -4.98
C THR A 80 2.06 -3.93 -6.06
N ASN A 81 1.19 -4.34 -6.98
CA ASN A 81 1.55 -5.28 -8.04
C ASN A 81 2.48 -4.68 -9.09
N TYR A 82 2.71 -3.37 -9.05
CA TYR A 82 3.63 -2.67 -9.95
C TYR A 82 4.98 -2.34 -9.30
N LEU A 83 5.22 -2.79 -8.06
CA LEU A 83 6.50 -2.57 -7.39
C LEU A 83 7.59 -3.43 -8.04
N TYR A 84 8.77 -2.84 -8.23
CA TYR A 84 9.94 -3.62 -8.63
C TYR A 84 10.40 -4.51 -7.47
N PRO A 85 11.16 -5.59 -7.76
CA PRO A 85 11.57 -6.54 -6.71
C PRO A 85 12.25 -5.88 -5.51
N GLU A 86 13.16 -4.93 -5.72
CA GLU A 86 13.85 -4.24 -4.63
C GLU A 86 12.92 -3.34 -3.81
N GLU A 87 11.89 -2.77 -4.45
CA GLU A 87 10.87 -1.99 -3.76
C GLU A 87 9.99 -2.89 -2.91
N GLN A 88 9.63 -4.07 -3.43
CA GLN A 88 8.86 -5.05 -2.68
C GLN A 88 9.63 -5.51 -1.45
N THR A 89 10.94 -5.74 -1.59
CA THR A 89 11.81 -6.11 -0.46
C THR A 89 11.82 -5.02 0.60
N THR A 90 11.93 -3.76 0.19
CA THR A 90 11.90 -2.61 1.10
C THR A 90 10.54 -2.52 1.80
N LYS A 91 9.45 -2.67 1.07
CA LYS A 91 8.10 -2.65 1.64
C LYS A 91 7.93 -3.73 2.70
N ASN A 92 8.35 -4.95 2.40
CA ASN A 92 8.25 -6.07 3.33
C ASN A 92 9.04 -5.81 4.61
N ARG A 93 10.25 -5.27 4.50
CA ARG A 93 11.09 -4.94 5.65
C ARG A 93 10.44 -3.87 6.52
N VAL A 94 9.92 -2.82 5.91
CA VAL A 94 9.27 -1.72 6.62
C VAL A 94 8.03 -2.22 7.35
N ILE A 95 7.20 -3.04 6.69
CA ILE A 95 6.01 -3.62 7.30
C ILE A 95 6.39 -4.51 8.49
N ASP A 96 7.44 -5.32 8.37
CA ASP A 96 7.90 -6.16 9.48
C ASP A 96 8.32 -5.33 10.69
N LEU A 97 9.04 -4.24 10.48
CA LEU A 97 9.45 -3.34 11.56
C LEU A 97 8.24 -2.68 12.23
N VAL A 98 7.29 -2.23 11.43
CA VAL A 98 6.04 -1.62 11.91
C VAL A 98 5.23 -2.63 12.73
N LEU A 99 5.07 -3.85 12.21
CA LEU A 99 4.36 -4.92 12.91
C LEU A 99 4.97 -5.23 14.26
N ARG A 100 6.30 -5.37 14.31
CA ARG A 100 7.00 -5.65 15.56
C ARG A 100 6.80 -4.54 16.58
N TYR A 101 6.85 -3.30 16.14
CA TYR A 101 6.63 -2.16 17.02
C TYR A 101 5.22 -2.19 17.63
N PHE A 102 4.18 -2.40 16.81
CA PHE A 102 2.82 -2.40 17.31
C PHE A 102 2.46 -3.68 18.06
N GLU A 103 3.03 -4.82 17.71
CA GLU A 103 2.87 -6.05 18.48
C GLU A 103 3.46 -5.90 19.89
N ASP A 104 4.60 -5.22 20.02
CA ASP A 104 5.19 -4.92 21.30
C ASP A 104 4.31 -3.99 22.13
N GLN A 105 3.74 -2.95 21.50
CA GLN A 105 2.77 -2.07 22.15
C GLN A 105 1.57 -2.87 22.66
N HIS A 106 1.09 -3.81 21.87
CA HIS A 106 -0.05 -4.67 22.23
C HIS A 106 0.28 -5.56 23.44
N ARG A 107 1.50 -6.10 23.52
CA ARG A 107 1.95 -6.90 24.68
C ARG A 107 1.95 -6.08 25.96
N GLN A 108 2.17 -4.80 25.89
CA GLN A 108 2.18 -3.89 27.02
C GLN A 108 0.76 -3.42 27.38
N ASP A 109 -0.28 -4.08 26.84
CA ASP A 109 -1.68 -3.72 27.00
C ASP A 109 -1.99 -2.31 26.49
N LEU A 110 -1.22 -1.83 25.52
CA LEU A 110 -1.41 -0.53 24.90
C LEU A 110 -2.19 -0.70 23.60
N ALA A 111 -3.40 -1.26 23.71
CA ALA A 111 -4.29 -1.38 22.56
C ALA A 111 -4.57 0.00 21.97
N VAL A 112 -4.48 0.12 20.65
CA VAL A 112 -4.62 1.41 19.97
C VAL A 112 -5.80 1.38 19.00
N SER A 113 -6.55 2.48 18.94
CA SER A 113 -7.57 2.67 17.91
C SER A 113 -6.90 2.90 16.56
N MET A 114 -7.69 2.86 15.47
CA MET A 114 -7.19 3.18 14.13
C MET A 114 -6.56 4.57 14.09
N ALA A 115 -7.23 5.58 14.70
CA ALA A 115 -6.70 6.95 14.73
C ALA A 115 -5.39 7.05 15.50
N GLU A 116 -5.30 6.40 16.65
CA GLU A 116 -4.09 6.39 17.45
C GLU A 116 -2.94 5.67 16.74
N LEU A 117 -3.24 4.57 16.04
CA LEU A 117 -2.22 3.84 15.29
C LEU A 117 -1.65 4.70 14.18
N GLU A 118 -2.50 5.44 13.45
CA GLU A 118 -2.01 6.34 12.38
C GLU A 118 -1.06 7.39 12.93
N ASP A 119 -1.40 8.02 14.06
CA ASP A 119 -0.54 9.02 14.67
C ASP A 119 0.80 8.42 15.10
N LYS A 120 0.76 7.26 15.74
CA LYS A 120 1.98 6.55 16.17
C LYS A 120 2.81 6.06 14.98
N LEU A 121 2.15 5.63 13.90
CA LEU A 121 2.84 5.22 12.69
C LEU A 121 3.59 6.40 12.07
N ASP A 122 2.96 7.57 12.01
CA ASP A 122 3.61 8.76 11.47
C ASP A 122 4.85 9.12 12.29
N GLU A 123 4.76 9.04 13.61
CA GLU A 123 5.91 9.28 14.50
C GLU A 123 7.01 8.24 14.26
N PHE A 124 6.64 6.98 14.10
CA PHE A 124 7.58 5.89 13.85
C PHE A 124 8.31 6.08 12.52
N ILE A 125 7.59 6.48 11.48
CA ILE A 125 8.16 6.77 10.16
C ILE A 125 9.17 7.91 10.27
N LYS A 126 8.79 9.00 10.94
CA LYS A 126 9.68 10.14 11.16
C LYS A 126 10.92 9.77 11.97
N PHE A 127 10.74 8.98 13.02
CA PHE A 127 11.83 8.54 13.89
C PHE A 127 12.87 7.74 13.11
N ASN A 128 12.42 6.92 12.16
CA ASN A 128 13.33 6.12 11.33
C ASN A 128 13.97 6.91 10.19
N GLY A 129 13.61 8.17 10.03
CA GLY A 129 14.14 9.00 8.94
C GLY A 129 13.57 8.65 7.57
N TRP A 130 12.46 7.93 7.53
CA TRP A 130 11.79 7.57 6.28
C TRP A 130 10.91 8.72 5.78
N PRO A 131 10.66 8.82 4.46
CA PRO A 131 9.75 9.83 3.95
C PRO A 131 8.31 9.55 4.40
N LEU A 132 7.64 10.59 4.87
CA LEU A 132 6.26 10.51 5.36
C LEU A 132 5.31 11.11 4.33
N LEU A 133 4.29 10.34 3.94
CA LEU A 133 3.20 10.84 3.12
C LEU A 133 2.28 11.70 3.99
N THR A 134 2.14 12.98 3.64
CA THR A 134 1.35 13.95 4.40
C THR A 134 0.12 14.45 3.66
N HIS A 135 -0.16 13.91 2.47
CA HIS A 135 -1.29 14.31 1.61
C HIS A 135 -1.92 13.05 0.99
N PHE A 136 -2.98 13.22 0.21
CA PHE A 136 -3.68 12.10 -0.41
C PHE A 136 -3.05 11.62 -1.72
N GLY A 137 -1.92 12.21 -2.13
CA GLY A 137 -1.31 11.94 -3.42
C GLY A 137 -1.88 12.84 -4.52
N LYS A 138 -1.22 12.82 -5.70
CA LYS A 138 -1.59 13.67 -6.84
C LYS A 138 -2.65 13.05 -7.73
N VAL A 139 -2.90 11.74 -7.59
CA VAL A 139 -3.81 10.98 -8.44
C VAL A 139 -4.88 10.35 -7.57
N LYS A 140 -6.13 10.48 -7.98
CA LYS A 140 -7.25 9.83 -7.29
C LYS A 140 -7.24 8.34 -7.58
N GLY A 141 -7.52 7.53 -6.54
CA GLY A 141 -7.55 6.07 -6.67
C GLY A 141 -8.52 5.58 -7.73
N ASP A 142 -9.73 6.17 -7.77
CA ASP A 142 -10.74 5.77 -8.75
C ASP A 142 -10.29 6.05 -10.19
N ASP A 143 -9.62 7.17 -10.43
CA ASP A 143 -9.10 7.53 -11.75
C ASP A 143 -8.02 6.56 -12.20
N ALA A 144 -7.12 6.19 -11.30
CA ALA A 144 -6.05 5.24 -11.61
C ALA A 144 -6.60 3.84 -11.92
N ARG A 145 -7.53 3.37 -11.11
CA ARG A 145 -8.16 2.06 -11.33
C ARG A 145 -8.92 2.01 -12.65
N GLU A 146 -9.64 3.08 -12.97
CA GLU A 146 -10.37 3.17 -14.25
C GLU A 146 -9.40 3.18 -15.43
N TYR A 147 -8.29 3.91 -15.32
CA TYR A 147 -7.24 3.93 -16.35
C TYR A 147 -6.70 2.51 -16.59
N ALA A 148 -6.38 1.78 -15.52
CA ALA A 148 -5.84 0.42 -15.64
C ALA A 148 -6.86 -0.55 -16.25
N LYS A 149 -8.15 -0.42 -15.89
CA LYS A 149 -9.21 -1.23 -16.47
C LYS A 149 -9.38 -0.97 -17.97
N GLN A 150 -9.27 0.29 -18.39
CA GLN A 150 -9.34 0.65 -19.80
C GLN A 150 -8.18 0.05 -20.59
N LEU A 151 -6.95 0.10 -20.04
CA LEU A 151 -5.80 -0.53 -20.66
C LEU A 151 -5.99 -2.03 -20.85
N LEU A 152 -6.60 -2.69 -19.86
CA LEU A 152 -6.82 -4.13 -19.90
C LEU A 152 -7.79 -4.54 -21.02
N LYS A 153 -8.74 -3.66 -21.37
CA LYS A 153 -9.70 -3.92 -22.44
C LYS A 153 -9.10 -3.77 -23.85
N GLU A 154 -7.99 -3.11 -23.97
CA GLU A 154 -7.28 -2.95 -25.23
C GLU A 154 -6.30 -4.12 -25.45
#